data_8af9da7618652a3d93f4313b5294761f
#
_entry.id   8af9da7618652a3d93f4313b5294761f
#
_cell.length_a   1.000
_cell.length_b   1.000
_cell.length_c   1.000
_cell.angle_alpha   90.00
_cell.angle_beta   90.00
_cell.angle_gamma   90.00
#
_symmetry.space_group_name_H-M   'P 1'
#
loop_
_entity.id
_entity.type
_entity.pdbx_description
1 polymer ?
#
loop_
_entity_poly.entity_id
_entity_poly.type
_entity_poly.pdbx_seq_one_letter_code
_entity_poly.pdbx_strand_id
1 'polypeptide(L)'
;MRPAPTEAAKSAPKAAAARTSTRSTRPSTKRSAPRATAYRGTNRMWMPALGINHSVASFPCSRTTPPGLGVYRWGCAGANNVYLLAHAYAAFKPLHDAYVRGRLRTGMKVMYADAAGRVRTYAISWWRLTTPDKGGFAYAAQSRPSMTLQTCVGAHSEYRLIVRLTEVG
;
A
#
# COMPACT_ATOMS: atom_id res chain seq x y z
N MET A 1 -57.95 30.54 7.99
CA MET A 1 -58.14 31.82 7.26
C MET A 1 -56.93 32.08 6.43
N ARG A 2 -57.08 31.99 5.12
CA ARG A 2 -56.18 32.58 4.12
C ARG A 2 -56.52 34.07 4.02
N PRO A 3 -55.67 34.96 3.54
CA PRO A 3 -55.32 35.02 2.13
C PRO A 3 -53.85 35.36 1.77
N ALA A 4 -53.47 34.95 0.57
CA ALA A 4 -52.54 35.63 -0.33
C ALA A 4 -53.35 36.57 -1.22
N PRO A 5 -52.86 37.21 -2.29
CA PRO A 5 -51.51 37.53 -2.82
C PRO A 5 -51.37 39.01 -3.26
N THR A 6 -50.25 39.42 -3.92
CA THR A 6 -50.21 40.44 -5.00
C THR A 6 -48.72 40.60 -5.40
N GLU A 7 -48.25 40.26 -6.45
CA GLU A 7 -48.16 40.49 -7.90
C GLU A 7 -47.66 41.88 -8.35
N ALA A 8 -46.75 41.80 -9.31
CA ALA A 8 -46.34 42.74 -10.39
C ALA A 8 -45.34 43.84 -10.03
N ALA A 9 -44.38 44.24 -10.86
CA ALA A 9 -44.19 44.11 -12.30
C ALA A 9 -42.73 44.50 -12.70
N LYS A 10 -42.27 43.89 -13.78
CA LYS A 10 -41.55 44.44 -14.97
C LYS A 10 -40.57 45.61 -14.83
N SER A 11 -39.30 45.37 -15.24
CA SER A 11 -38.72 46.06 -16.44
C SER A 11 -37.29 45.59 -16.71
N ALA A 12 -37.02 45.02 -17.88
CA ALA A 12 -35.79 45.08 -18.64
C ALA A 12 -35.90 46.20 -19.68
N PRO A 13 -34.92 46.57 -20.49
CA PRO A 13 -33.57 46.09 -20.69
C PRO A 13 -32.50 47.24 -20.80
N LYS A 14 -31.21 46.97 -20.89
CA LYS A 14 -30.34 47.63 -21.88
C LYS A 14 -28.97 47.00 -22.05
N ALA A 15 -28.62 46.93 -23.29
CA ALA A 15 -27.58 46.25 -24.00
C ALA A 15 -26.12 46.61 -23.67
N ALA A 16 -25.27 45.63 -23.97
CA ALA A 16 -24.00 45.69 -24.68
C ALA A 16 -22.80 46.39 -24.02
N ALA A 17 -21.81 45.56 -23.66
CA ALA A 17 -20.41 45.83 -24.06
C ALA A 17 -19.68 44.51 -24.18
N ALA A 18 -19.41 44.12 -25.43
CA ALA A 18 -18.52 43.03 -25.77
C ALA A 18 -17.12 43.36 -25.23
N ARG A 19 -16.63 42.61 -24.28
CA ARG A 19 -15.21 42.61 -23.89
C ARG A 19 -14.56 41.37 -24.51
N THR A 20 -13.81 41.63 -25.57
CA THR A 20 -12.93 40.69 -26.23
C THR A 20 -11.92 40.19 -25.21
N SER A 21 -12.15 38.99 -24.69
CA SER A 21 -11.21 38.30 -23.81
C SER A 21 -10.16 37.65 -24.68
N THR A 22 -9.00 38.29 -24.77
CA THR A 22 -7.79 37.69 -25.33
C THR A 22 -7.42 36.48 -24.53
N ARG A 23 -7.70 35.31 -25.08
CA ARG A 23 -7.34 34.01 -24.57
C ARG A 23 -5.82 33.87 -24.55
N SER A 24 -5.20 34.20 -23.42
CA SER A 24 -3.79 33.93 -23.19
C SER A 24 -3.59 32.42 -23.17
N THR A 25 -3.06 31.89 -24.26
CA THR A 25 -2.60 30.50 -24.35
C THR A 25 -1.28 30.38 -23.59
N ARG A 26 -1.39 30.21 -22.26
CA ARG A 26 -0.26 29.81 -21.44
C ARG A 26 0.10 28.35 -21.83
N PRO A 27 1.35 28.10 -22.32
CA PRO A 27 1.75 26.75 -22.63
C PRO A 27 1.66 25.89 -21.35
N SER A 28 0.77 24.89 -21.37
CA SER A 28 0.68 23.89 -20.33
C SER A 28 1.96 23.06 -20.41
N THR A 29 2.93 23.37 -19.57
CA THR A 29 4.06 22.49 -19.32
C THR A 29 3.48 21.21 -18.72
N LYS A 30 3.31 20.18 -19.54
CA LYS A 30 3.06 18.82 -19.09
C LYS A 30 4.17 18.47 -18.10
N ARG A 31 3.87 18.57 -16.82
CA ARG A 31 4.73 18.08 -15.75
C ARG A 31 4.87 16.59 -16.01
N SER A 32 6.01 16.19 -16.57
CA SER A 32 6.33 14.79 -16.76
C SER A 32 6.20 14.12 -15.39
N ALA A 33 5.29 13.16 -15.27
CA ALA A 33 5.20 12.35 -14.07
C ALA A 33 6.59 11.79 -13.78
N PRO A 34 7.05 11.78 -12.51
CA PRO A 34 8.35 11.20 -12.18
C PRO A 34 8.38 9.79 -12.76
N ARG A 35 9.37 9.56 -13.64
CA ARG A 35 9.59 8.25 -14.25
C ARG A 35 9.73 7.27 -13.11
N ALA A 36 8.78 6.35 -12.98
CA ALA A 36 8.81 5.33 -11.95
C ALA A 36 10.20 4.70 -12.00
N THR A 37 10.97 4.78 -10.92
CA THR A 37 12.27 4.14 -10.82
C THR A 37 12.04 2.68 -11.11
N ALA A 38 12.60 2.19 -12.24
CA ALA A 38 12.42 0.81 -12.63
C ALA A 38 13.09 -0.06 -11.58
N TYR A 39 12.28 -0.68 -10.72
CA TYR A 39 12.77 -1.63 -9.73
C TYR A 39 13.35 -2.82 -10.48
N ARG A 40 14.64 -3.11 -10.21
CA ARG A 40 15.37 -4.19 -10.85
C ARG A 40 15.95 -5.09 -9.78
N GLY A 41 16.10 -6.35 -10.11
CA GLY A 41 16.70 -7.35 -9.23
C GLY A 41 15.88 -8.64 -9.19
N THR A 42 16.35 -9.59 -8.40
CA THR A 42 15.68 -10.86 -8.13
C THR A 42 15.53 -11.01 -6.62
N ASN A 43 14.49 -11.68 -6.16
CA ASN A 43 14.25 -11.93 -4.75
C ASN A 43 14.42 -10.64 -3.91
N ARG A 44 13.70 -9.58 -4.27
CA ARG A 44 13.86 -8.27 -3.62
C ARG A 44 12.52 -7.61 -3.39
N MET A 45 12.39 -6.91 -2.27
CA MET A 45 11.19 -6.13 -1.97
C MET A 45 11.52 -4.66 -1.73
N TRP A 46 10.58 -3.78 -2.10
CA TRP A 46 10.64 -2.33 -1.86
C TRP A 46 9.29 -1.84 -1.33
N MET A 47 9.34 -1.01 -0.33
CA MET A 47 8.19 -0.25 0.16
C MET A 47 8.62 1.22 0.34
N PRO A 48 8.58 2.04 -0.73
CA PRO A 48 9.14 3.39 -0.72
C PRO A 48 8.54 4.30 0.35
N ALA A 49 7.24 4.15 0.61
CA ALA A 49 6.55 4.94 1.64
C ALA A 49 7.14 4.80 3.05
N LEU A 50 7.85 3.71 3.31
CA LEU A 50 8.51 3.43 4.59
C LEU A 50 10.04 3.30 4.48
N GLY A 51 10.61 3.54 3.29
CA GLY A 51 12.05 3.41 3.07
C GLY A 51 12.58 1.96 3.15
N ILE A 52 11.71 0.96 3.03
CA ILE A 52 12.13 -0.45 3.07
C ILE A 52 12.64 -0.86 1.69
N ASN A 53 13.81 -1.47 1.65
CA ASN A 53 14.43 -2.01 0.43
C ASN A 53 15.41 -3.12 0.81
N HIS A 54 14.98 -4.38 0.69
CA HIS A 54 15.73 -5.54 1.13
C HIS A 54 15.71 -6.69 0.12
N SER A 55 16.81 -7.44 0.07
CA SER A 55 16.82 -8.77 -0.54
C SER A 55 15.94 -9.71 0.28
N VAL A 56 15.31 -10.67 -0.39
CA VAL A 56 14.40 -11.65 0.21
C VAL A 56 15.05 -13.02 0.11
N ALA A 57 15.39 -13.61 1.23
CA ALA A 57 15.90 -14.97 1.32
C ALA A 57 14.75 -15.98 1.41
N SER A 58 15.03 -17.24 1.09
CA SER A 58 14.07 -18.34 1.28
C SER A 58 14.02 -18.76 2.74
N PHE A 59 12.80 -19.02 3.23
CA PHE A 59 12.55 -19.67 4.51
C PHE A 59 11.64 -20.88 4.26
N PRO A 60 12.22 -22.05 3.93
CA PRO A 60 11.44 -23.23 3.57
C PRO A 60 10.57 -23.72 4.73
N CYS A 61 9.47 -24.39 4.41
CA CYS A 61 8.51 -24.89 5.40
C CYS A 61 9.12 -25.87 6.40
N SER A 62 10.12 -26.61 5.96
CA SER A 62 10.85 -27.58 6.80
C SER A 62 11.84 -26.95 7.79
N ARG A 63 12.06 -25.64 7.71
CA ARG A 63 13.06 -24.98 8.56
C ARG A 63 12.55 -24.78 9.99
N THR A 64 13.30 -25.26 10.96
CA THR A 64 13.02 -25.14 12.39
C THR A 64 13.77 -23.99 13.07
N THR A 65 14.90 -23.55 12.48
CA THR A 65 15.70 -22.43 13.02
C THR A 65 15.00 -21.10 12.75
N PRO A 66 14.88 -20.20 13.73
CA PRO A 66 14.32 -18.87 13.53
C PRO A 66 15.02 -18.10 12.38
N PRO A 67 14.30 -17.19 11.68
CA PRO A 67 14.92 -16.37 10.64
C PRO A 67 15.94 -15.42 11.25
N GLY A 68 17.00 -15.06 10.47
CA GLY A 68 17.95 -14.01 10.82
C GLY A 68 17.35 -12.61 10.66
N LEU A 69 18.22 -11.59 10.57
CA LEU A 69 17.81 -10.17 10.58
C LEU A 69 17.24 -9.65 9.23
N GLY A 70 17.29 -10.45 8.17
CA GLY A 70 16.81 -10.11 6.83
C GLY A 70 15.29 -10.24 6.66
N VAL A 71 14.86 -10.09 5.40
CA VAL A 71 13.50 -10.44 4.98
C VAL A 71 13.50 -11.84 4.40
N TYR A 72 12.49 -12.63 4.76
CA TYR A 72 12.37 -14.01 4.34
C TYR A 72 11.02 -14.28 3.70
N ARG A 73 11.03 -15.06 2.62
CA ARG A 73 9.81 -15.62 2.03
C ARG A 73 9.52 -16.98 2.62
N TRP A 74 8.40 -17.11 3.30
CA TRP A 74 7.99 -18.35 3.94
C TRP A 74 7.40 -19.34 2.96
N GLY A 75 7.96 -20.55 2.96
CA GLY A 75 7.57 -21.64 2.07
C GLY A 75 6.26 -22.33 2.39
N CYS A 76 5.70 -22.12 3.62
CA CYS A 76 4.40 -22.68 4.02
C CYS A 76 3.20 -21.83 3.58
N ALA A 77 3.42 -20.72 2.89
CA ALA A 77 2.31 -19.91 2.42
C ALA A 77 1.52 -20.64 1.32
N GLY A 78 0.21 -20.57 1.41
CA GLY A 78 -0.69 -21.15 0.43
C GLY A 78 -0.65 -20.43 -0.93
N ALA A 79 -1.32 -21.01 -1.91
CA ALA A 79 -1.37 -20.46 -3.27
C ALA A 79 -1.79 -18.98 -3.29
N ASN A 80 -1.25 -18.23 -4.22
CA ASN A 80 -1.50 -16.78 -4.41
C ASN A 80 -1.13 -15.90 -3.21
N ASN A 81 -0.30 -16.37 -2.27
CA ASN A 81 0.11 -15.62 -1.10
C ASN A 81 1.65 -15.52 -1.01
N VAL A 82 2.23 -14.40 -1.43
CA VAL A 82 3.65 -14.12 -1.19
C VAL A 82 3.79 -13.69 0.27
N TYR A 83 4.23 -14.60 1.11
CA TYR A 83 4.36 -14.33 2.55
C TYR A 83 5.80 -13.92 2.90
N LEU A 84 5.97 -12.68 3.34
CA LEU A 84 7.27 -12.13 3.74
C LEU A 84 7.26 -11.85 5.24
N LEU A 85 8.31 -12.27 5.91
CA LEU A 85 8.48 -12.06 7.35
C LEU A 85 9.86 -11.48 7.66
N ALA A 86 9.90 -10.64 8.70
CA ALA A 86 11.14 -10.09 9.25
C ALA A 86 10.92 -9.60 10.69
N HIS A 87 12.01 -9.46 11.43
CA HIS A 87 11.97 -8.94 12.79
C HIS A 87 11.62 -7.44 12.85
N ALA A 88 10.85 -7.07 13.89
CA ALA A 88 10.42 -5.70 14.17
C ALA A 88 11.58 -4.74 14.51
N TYR A 89 12.69 -5.27 14.99
CA TYR A 89 13.91 -4.50 15.32
C TYR A 89 14.96 -4.52 14.21
N ALA A 90 14.66 -5.19 13.09
CA ALA A 90 15.58 -5.33 11.94
C ALA A 90 14.91 -4.84 10.64
N ALA A 91 14.85 -5.66 9.61
CA ALA A 91 14.40 -5.25 8.28
C ALA A 91 12.97 -4.67 8.24
N PHE A 92 12.07 -5.10 9.13
CA PHE A 92 10.72 -4.55 9.24
C PHE A 92 10.52 -3.55 10.39
N LYS A 93 11.63 -3.00 10.94
CA LYS A 93 11.51 -1.90 11.90
C LYS A 93 10.70 -0.70 11.37
N PRO A 94 10.88 -0.23 10.12
CA PRO A 94 10.04 0.85 9.61
C PRO A 94 8.56 0.49 9.49
N LEU A 95 8.22 -0.76 9.20
CA LEU A 95 6.83 -1.25 9.17
C LEU A 95 6.21 -1.26 10.57
N HIS A 96 6.95 -1.80 11.55
CA HIS A 96 6.57 -1.79 12.96
C HIS A 96 6.34 -0.35 13.46
N ASP A 97 7.30 0.54 13.24
CA ASP A 97 7.23 1.94 13.66
C ASP A 97 6.06 2.68 13.00
N ALA A 98 5.77 2.38 11.73
CA ALA A 98 4.62 2.97 11.03
C ALA A 98 3.30 2.51 11.65
N TYR A 99 3.21 1.25 12.04
CA TYR A 99 2.04 0.72 12.75
C TYR A 99 1.86 1.36 14.13
N VAL A 100 2.89 1.32 14.98
CA VAL A 100 2.84 1.83 16.36
C VAL A 100 2.53 3.33 16.40
N ARG A 101 3.03 4.10 15.43
CA ARG A 101 2.78 5.54 15.32
C ARG A 101 1.50 5.88 14.54
N GLY A 102 0.65 4.91 14.23
CA GLY A 102 -0.59 5.12 13.48
C GLY A 102 -0.38 5.72 12.08
N ARG A 103 0.76 5.45 11.42
CA ARG A 103 1.09 5.96 10.10
C ARG A 103 0.89 4.97 8.97
N LEU A 104 0.59 3.71 9.29
CA LEU A 104 0.26 2.72 8.27
C LEU A 104 -1.06 3.09 7.58
N ARG A 105 -1.12 2.98 6.24
CA ARG A 105 -2.30 3.36 5.45
C ARG A 105 -2.60 2.30 4.40
N THR A 106 -3.88 2.09 4.12
CA THR A 106 -4.32 1.34 2.93
C THR A 106 -3.84 2.04 1.67
N GLY A 107 -3.60 1.28 0.61
CA GLY A 107 -3.07 1.79 -0.65
C GLY A 107 -1.55 2.02 -0.68
N MET A 108 -0.82 1.96 0.45
CA MET A 108 0.65 1.97 0.42
C MET A 108 1.16 0.80 -0.41
N LYS A 109 2.07 1.09 -1.34
CA LYS A 109 2.55 0.11 -2.33
C LYS A 109 3.81 -0.59 -1.85
N VAL A 110 3.85 -1.88 -2.15
CA VAL A 110 5.03 -2.75 -2.03
C VAL A 110 5.29 -3.37 -3.39
N MET A 111 6.52 -3.30 -3.87
CA MET A 111 6.97 -4.00 -5.06
C MET A 111 7.80 -5.21 -4.64
N TYR A 112 7.64 -6.30 -5.36
CA TYR A 112 8.38 -7.53 -5.15
C TYR A 112 8.85 -8.10 -6.49
N ALA A 113 10.16 -8.25 -6.61
CA ALA A 113 10.79 -8.99 -7.69
C ALA A 113 10.96 -10.45 -7.25
N ASP A 114 10.39 -11.38 -8.00
CA ASP A 114 10.56 -12.81 -7.75
C ASP A 114 11.94 -13.34 -8.18
N ALA A 115 12.17 -14.65 -8.08
CA ALA A 115 13.43 -15.27 -8.45
C ALA A 115 13.74 -15.13 -9.96
N ALA A 116 12.73 -14.96 -10.81
CA ALA A 116 12.87 -14.71 -12.23
C ALA A 116 13.00 -13.21 -12.57
N GLY A 117 13.01 -12.33 -11.57
CA GLY A 117 13.09 -10.88 -11.76
C GLY A 117 11.78 -10.24 -12.20
N ARG A 118 10.65 -10.95 -12.18
CA ARG A 118 9.34 -10.38 -12.48
C ARG A 118 8.90 -9.52 -11.31
N VAL A 119 8.69 -8.24 -11.57
CA VAL A 119 8.24 -7.29 -10.56
C VAL A 119 6.72 -7.20 -10.55
N ARG A 120 6.13 -7.41 -9.39
CA ARG A 120 4.71 -7.22 -9.13
C ARG A 120 4.53 -6.13 -8.08
N THR A 121 3.44 -5.38 -8.20
CA THR A 121 3.08 -4.34 -7.26
C THR A 121 1.86 -4.75 -6.46
N TYR A 122 1.94 -4.59 -5.17
CA TYR A 122 0.86 -4.88 -4.23
C TYR A 122 0.51 -3.61 -3.45
N ALA A 123 -0.76 -3.43 -3.10
CA ALA A 123 -1.22 -2.34 -2.25
C ALA A 123 -1.82 -2.87 -0.95
N ILE A 124 -1.53 -2.22 0.17
CA ILE A 124 -2.10 -2.59 1.48
C ILE A 124 -3.62 -2.52 1.40
N SER A 125 -4.28 -3.62 1.74
CA SER A 125 -5.74 -3.74 1.84
C SER A 125 -6.21 -3.57 3.29
N TRP A 126 -5.55 -4.25 4.22
CA TRP A 126 -5.85 -4.19 5.64
C TRP A 126 -4.67 -4.67 6.48
N TRP A 127 -4.74 -4.45 7.78
CA TRP A 127 -3.81 -5.04 8.78
C TRP A 127 -4.53 -5.33 10.07
N ARG A 128 -3.99 -6.27 10.84
CA ARG A 128 -4.45 -6.56 12.20
C ARG A 128 -3.37 -7.22 13.04
N LEU A 129 -3.53 -7.15 14.34
CA LEU A 129 -2.74 -7.95 15.28
C LEU A 129 -3.38 -9.33 15.47
N THR A 130 -2.53 -10.31 15.72
CA THR A 130 -2.93 -11.65 16.15
C THR A 130 -1.87 -12.21 17.09
N THR A 131 -2.22 -13.20 17.88
CA THR A 131 -1.24 -14.01 18.62
C THR A 131 -0.64 -15.06 17.68
N PRO A 132 0.57 -15.58 17.98
CA PRO A 132 1.23 -16.59 17.12
C PRO A 132 0.37 -17.83 16.82
N ASP A 133 -0.38 -18.30 17.80
CA ASP A 133 -1.27 -19.48 17.72
C ASP A 133 -2.51 -19.26 16.82
N LYS A 134 -2.94 -18.01 16.64
CA LYS A 134 -4.12 -17.64 15.84
C LYS A 134 -3.75 -17.09 14.46
N GLY A 135 -2.50 -17.23 14.03
CA GLY A 135 -1.96 -16.66 12.78
C GLY A 135 -2.31 -17.43 11.50
N GLY A 136 -3.02 -18.56 11.57
CA GLY A 136 -3.27 -19.46 10.44
C GLY A 136 -3.85 -18.79 9.19
N PHE A 137 -4.77 -17.84 9.36
CA PHE A 137 -5.36 -17.07 8.25
C PHE A 137 -4.33 -16.28 7.45
N ALA A 138 -3.20 -15.92 8.07
CA ALA A 138 -2.20 -15.06 7.45
C ALA A 138 -1.47 -15.76 6.30
N TYR A 139 -1.23 -17.06 6.42
CA TYR A 139 -0.55 -17.86 5.41
C TYR A 139 -1.49 -18.72 4.55
N ALA A 140 -2.78 -18.68 4.79
CA ALA A 140 -3.75 -19.40 3.98
C ALA A 140 -3.67 -18.99 2.50
N ALA A 141 -4.09 -19.90 1.61
CA ALA A 141 -4.26 -19.62 0.19
C ALA A 141 -5.22 -18.46 -0.03
N GLN A 142 -4.98 -17.68 -1.07
CA GLN A 142 -5.80 -16.54 -1.44
C GLN A 142 -6.49 -16.79 -2.78
N SER A 143 -7.69 -16.23 -2.96
CA SER A 143 -8.46 -16.33 -4.21
C SER A 143 -7.83 -15.55 -5.37
N ARG A 144 -6.97 -14.57 -5.07
CA ARG A 144 -6.26 -13.74 -6.05
C ARG A 144 -4.82 -13.45 -5.57
N PRO A 145 -3.92 -13.06 -6.49
CA PRO A 145 -2.55 -12.73 -6.13
C PRO A 145 -2.48 -11.71 -5.01
N SER A 146 -1.83 -12.09 -3.92
CA SER A 146 -1.77 -11.34 -2.67
C SER A 146 -0.39 -11.44 -2.04
N MET A 147 -0.11 -10.53 -1.14
CA MET A 147 1.09 -10.55 -0.31
C MET A 147 0.70 -10.42 1.16
N THR A 148 1.47 -11.05 2.02
CA THR A 148 1.40 -10.86 3.46
C THR A 148 2.75 -10.40 3.97
N LEU A 149 2.77 -9.30 4.73
CA LEU A 149 3.95 -8.93 5.53
C LEU A 149 3.66 -9.25 6.99
N GLN A 150 4.61 -9.90 7.66
CA GLN A 150 4.54 -10.19 9.08
C GLN A 150 5.73 -9.64 9.82
N THR A 151 5.46 -8.98 10.94
CA THR A 151 6.46 -8.62 11.94
C THR A 151 5.89 -8.77 13.36
N CYS A 152 6.73 -8.62 14.38
CA CYS A 152 6.30 -8.70 15.77
C CYS A 152 5.87 -7.33 16.30
N VAL A 153 5.01 -7.34 17.33
CA VAL A 153 4.59 -6.15 18.09
C VAL A 153 4.45 -6.56 19.56
N GLY A 154 4.66 -5.60 20.45
CA GLY A 154 4.64 -5.81 21.91
C GLY A 154 6.06 -5.86 22.50
N ALA A 155 6.17 -5.59 23.80
CA ALA A 155 7.46 -5.49 24.49
C ALA A 155 8.25 -6.81 24.46
N HIS A 156 7.55 -7.93 24.42
CA HIS A 156 8.13 -9.28 24.34
C HIS A 156 7.74 -10.01 23.04
N SER A 157 7.32 -9.26 22.01
CA SER A 157 6.88 -9.83 20.72
C SER A 157 5.67 -10.76 20.84
N GLU A 158 4.74 -10.43 21.73
CA GLU A 158 3.55 -11.24 22.05
C GLU A 158 2.59 -11.34 20.86
N TYR A 159 2.59 -10.31 20.02
CA TYR A 159 1.70 -10.22 18.87
C TYR A 159 2.45 -10.31 17.55
N ARG A 160 1.72 -10.69 16.53
CA ARG A 160 2.11 -10.60 15.12
C ARG A 160 1.28 -9.53 14.44
N LEU A 161 1.94 -8.52 13.88
CA LEU A 161 1.31 -7.60 12.93
C LEU A 161 1.25 -8.31 11.58
N ILE A 162 0.05 -8.54 11.11
CA ILE A 162 -0.23 -9.10 9.79
C ILE A 162 -0.75 -7.97 8.91
N VAL A 163 -0.03 -7.69 7.83
CA VAL A 163 -0.43 -6.71 6.81
C VAL A 163 -0.74 -7.47 5.54
N ARG A 164 -1.97 -7.37 5.05
CA ARG A 164 -2.42 -7.98 3.81
C ARG A 164 -2.40 -6.96 2.68
N LEU A 165 -1.87 -7.38 1.55
CA LEU A 165 -1.82 -6.61 0.33
C LEU A 165 -2.42 -7.42 -0.81
N THR A 166 -3.01 -6.72 -1.77
CA THR A 166 -3.54 -7.29 -3.00
C THR A 166 -2.73 -6.76 -4.17
N GLU A 167 -2.47 -7.61 -5.16
CA GLU A 167 -1.81 -7.20 -6.39
C GLU A 167 -2.63 -6.11 -7.08
N VAL A 168 -1.94 -5.08 -7.53
CA VAL A 168 -2.48 -3.98 -8.34
C VAL A 168 -1.68 -3.90 -9.62
N GLY A 169 -2.37 -3.98 -10.75
CA GLY A 169 -1.78 -4.01 -12.10
C GLY A 169 -1.15 -2.70 -12.52
#